data_cb4c4e326e75bf113a646010509b3ff2
#
_entry.id   cb4c4e326e75bf113a646010509b3ff2
#
_cell.length_a   1.000
_cell.length_b   1.000
_cell.length_c   1.000
_cell.angle_alpha   90.00
_cell.angle_beta   90.00
_cell.angle_gamma   90.00
#
_symmetry.space_group_name_H-M   'P 1'
#
loop_
_entity.id
_entity.type
_entity.pdbx_description
1 polymer ?
#
loop_
_entity_poly.entity_id
_entity_poly.type
_entity_poly.pdbx_seq_one_letter_code
_entity_poly.pdbx_strand_id
1 'polypeptide(L)' 'MVSTGKMENLMREQAEALANELTELSKQQSEALQTAPYFHMSAEEAMKYDERRLRIAQISSIVGKFKASSF' A
#
# COMPACT_ATOMS: atom_id res chain seq x y z
N MET A 1 20.37 -22.75 11.46
CA MET A 1 19.08 -23.25 11.70
C MET A 1 18.12 -22.22 12.20
N VAL A 2 18.63 -21.25 12.87
CA VAL A 2 17.84 -20.16 13.41
C VAL A 2 17.45 -19.16 12.31
N SER A 3 18.20 -19.13 11.24
CA SER A 3 18.00 -18.15 10.19
C SER A 3 16.64 -18.27 9.47
N THR A 4 16.13 -19.49 9.33
CA THR A 4 14.84 -19.68 8.65
C THR A 4 13.69 -19.03 9.41
N GLY A 5 13.66 -19.22 10.72
CA GLY A 5 12.63 -18.60 11.56
C GLY A 5 12.71 -17.08 11.54
N LYS A 6 13.94 -16.52 11.54
CA LYS A 6 14.13 -15.09 11.44
C LYS A 6 13.65 -14.53 10.11
N MET A 7 13.92 -15.23 9.02
CA MET A 7 13.48 -14.78 7.70
C MET A 7 11.96 -14.79 7.59
N GLU A 8 11.31 -15.81 8.13
CA GLU A 8 9.85 -15.86 8.13
C GLU A 8 9.25 -14.73 8.93
N ASN A 9 9.83 -14.40 10.08
CA ASN A 9 9.36 -13.29 10.90
C ASN A 9 9.55 -11.95 10.20
N LEU A 10 10.68 -11.75 9.53
CA LEU A 10 10.95 -10.53 8.78
C LEU A 10 9.95 -10.37 7.63
N MET A 11 9.67 -11.44 6.90
CA MET A 11 8.70 -11.41 5.81
C MET A 11 7.31 -11.07 6.33
N ARG A 12 6.94 -11.65 7.47
CA ARG A 12 5.64 -11.37 8.08
C ARG A 12 5.53 -9.92 8.53
N GLU A 13 6.58 -9.41 9.17
CA GLU A 13 6.61 -8.01 9.60
C GLU A 13 6.52 -7.06 8.41
N GLN A 14 7.23 -7.37 7.34
CA GLN A 14 7.17 -6.57 6.11
C GLN A 14 5.78 -6.60 5.50
N ALA A 15 5.16 -7.77 5.47
CA ALA A 15 3.80 -7.91 4.92
C ALA A 15 2.81 -7.11 5.75
N GLU A 16 2.93 -7.17 7.08
CA GLU A 16 2.07 -6.39 7.98
C GLU A 16 2.26 -4.89 7.78
N ALA A 17 3.51 -4.45 7.67
CA ALA A 17 3.83 -3.04 7.45
C ALA A 17 3.24 -2.56 6.13
N LEU A 18 3.36 -3.36 5.08
CA LEU A 18 2.78 -3.02 3.77
C LEU A 18 1.26 -3.00 3.82
N ALA A 19 0.65 -3.95 4.52
CA ALA A 19 -0.81 -3.97 4.68
C ALA A 19 -1.30 -2.74 5.42
N ASN A 20 -0.58 -2.32 6.45
CA ASN A 20 -0.92 -1.11 7.20
C ASN A 20 -0.76 0.14 6.34
N GLU A 21 0.30 0.20 5.55
CA GLU A 21 0.51 1.31 4.61
C GLU A 21 -0.62 1.35 3.58
N LEU A 22 -1.00 0.21 3.04
CA LEU A 22 -2.09 0.11 2.07
C LEU A 22 -3.40 0.62 2.65
N THR A 23 -3.71 0.23 3.88
CA THR A 23 -4.92 0.68 4.57
C THR A 23 -4.92 2.20 4.74
N GLU A 24 -3.80 2.76 5.17
CA GLU A 24 -3.67 4.20 5.37
C GLU A 24 -3.78 4.97 4.07
N LEU A 25 -3.11 4.50 3.02
CA LEU A 25 -3.18 5.14 1.71
C LEU A 25 -4.58 5.08 1.13
N SER A 26 -5.25 3.94 1.28
CA SER A 26 -6.63 3.77 0.80
C SER A 26 -7.58 4.72 1.51
N LYS A 27 -7.37 4.91 2.82
CA LYS A 27 -8.15 5.86 3.61
C LYS A 27 -7.92 7.29 3.12
N GLN A 28 -6.67 7.66 2.88
CA GLN A 28 -6.32 8.99 2.36
C GLN A 28 -6.95 9.25 0.99
N GLN A 29 -6.96 8.25 0.11
CA GLN A 29 -7.59 8.37 -1.20
C GLN A 29 -9.09 8.60 -1.08
N SER A 30 -9.73 7.84 -0.21
CA SER A 30 -11.17 7.99 0.05
C SER A 30 -11.49 9.38 0.57
N GLU A 31 -10.72 9.86 1.53
CA GLU A 31 -10.91 11.19 2.12
C GLU A 31 -10.70 12.28 1.08
N ALA A 32 -9.69 12.14 0.21
CA ALA A 32 -9.42 13.10 -0.85
C ALA A 32 -10.60 13.20 -1.80
N LEU A 33 -11.18 12.07 -2.19
CA LEU A 33 -12.34 12.06 -3.10
C LEU A 33 -13.60 12.60 -2.43
N GLN A 34 -13.73 12.44 -1.11
CA GLN A 34 -14.85 13.03 -0.38
C GLN A 34 -14.76 14.56 -0.35
N THR A 35 -13.53 15.09 -0.31
CA THR A 35 -13.31 16.52 -0.29
C THR A 35 -13.56 17.16 -1.65
N ALA A 36 -13.06 16.51 -2.73
CA ALA A 36 -13.25 17.02 -4.08
C ALA A 36 -13.09 15.89 -5.09
N PRO A 37 -13.90 15.88 -6.17
CA PRO A 37 -13.65 14.97 -7.29
C PRO A 37 -12.27 15.23 -7.89
N TYR A 38 -11.69 14.23 -8.53
CA TYR A 38 -10.33 14.30 -9.05
C TYR A 38 -10.10 15.50 -9.94
N PHE A 39 -11.03 15.78 -10.88
CA PHE A 39 -10.84 16.90 -11.81
C PHE A 39 -11.12 18.28 -11.20
N HIS A 40 -11.54 18.33 -9.94
CA HIS A 40 -11.68 19.57 -9.19
C HIS A 40 -10.51 19.78 -8.22
N MET A 41 -9.57 18.84 -8.17
CA MET A 41 -8.39 18.96 -7.34
C MET A 41 -7.41 19.95 -7.93
N SER A 42 -6.65 20.64 -7.06
CA SER A 42 -5.52 21.44 -7.51
C SER A 42 -4.47 20.52 -8.14
N ALA A 43 -3.54 21.09 -8.91
CA ALA A 43 -2.46 20.30 -9.51
C ALA A 43 -1.65 19.54 -8.47
N GLU A 44 -1.39 20.19 -7.32
CA GLU A 44 -0.65 19.57 -6.23
C GLU A 44 -1.42 18.41 -5.61
N GLU A 45 -2.71 18.60 -5.36
CA GLU A 45 -3.55 17.55 -4.78
C GLU A 45 -3.70 16.37 -5.73
N ALA A 46 -3.89 16.65 -7.02
CA ALA A 46 -3.98 15.60 -8.03
C ALA A 46 -2.68 14.81 -8.12
N MET A 47 -1.54 15.48 -8.03
CA MET A 47 -0.23 14.82 -8.03
C MET A 47 -0.08 13.89 -6.84
N LYS A 48 -0.45 14.35 -5.65
CA LYS A 48 -0.40 13.52 -4.44
C LYS A 48 -1.34 12.32 -4.54
N TYR A 49 -2.53 12.55 -5.10
CA TYR A 49 -3.49 11.48 -5.31
C TYR A 49 -2.91 10.41 -6.26
N ASP A 50 -2.30 10.83 -7.37
CA ASP A 50 -1.69 9.92 -8.32
C ASP A 50 -0.51 9.17 -7.74
N GLU A 51 0.33 9.83 -6.94
CA GLU A 51 1.45 9.19 -6.26
C GLU A 51 0.96 8.08 -5.31
N ARG A 52 -0.10 8.38 -4.54
CA ARG A 52 -0.68 7.38 -3.64
C ARG A 52 -1.27 6.21 -4.44
N ARG A 53 -1.92 6.50 -5.55
CA ARG A 53 -2.50 5.47 -6.41
C ARG A 53 -1.43 4.51 -6.92
N LEU A 54 -0.29 5.05 -7.37
CA LEU A 54 0.82 4.24 -7.84
C LEU A 54 1.42 3.40 -6.70
N ARG A 55 1.56 3.99 -5.52
CA ARG A 55 2.09 3.25 -4.37
C ARG A 55 1.15 2.13 -3.95
N ILE A 56 -0.15 2.37 -3.97
CA ILE A 56 -1.16 1.34 -3.68
C ILE A 56 -1.01 0.17 -4.66
N ALA A 57 -0.85 0.47 -5.94
CA ALA A 57 -0.66 -0.58 -6.96
C ALA A 57 0.61 -1.39 -6.69
N GLN A 58 1.71 -0.73 -6.32
CA GLN A 58 2.95 -1.41 -5.96
C GLN A 58 2.78 -2.34 -4.77
N ILE A 59 2.17 -1.83 -3.72
CA ILE A 59 1.95 -2.61 -2.49
C ILE A 59 1.05 -3.80 -2.78
N SER A 60 -0.03 -3.60 -3.53
CA SER A 60 -0.96 -4.67 -3.89
C SER A 60 -0.26 -5.78 -4.67
N SER A 61 0.65 -5.41 -5.56
CA SER A 61 1.46 -6.38 -6.31
C SER A 61 2.38 -7.17 -5.39
N ILE A 62 3.05 -6.49 -4.47
CA ILE A 62 3.96 -7.15 -3.52
C ILE A 62 3.20 -8.09 -2.59
N VAL A 63 2.08 -7.64 -2.04
CA VAL A 63 1.25 -8.46 -1.16
C VAL A 63 0.71 -9.67 -1.90
N GLY A 64 0.33 -9.49 -3.16
CA GLY A 64 -0.11 -10.60 -4.01
C GLY A 64 0.96 -11.67 -4.17
N LYS A 65 2.23 -11.25 -4.31
CA LYS A 65 3.36 -12.18 -4.41
C LYS A 65 3.57 -12.94 -3.11
N PHE A 66 3.44 -12.27 -1.97
CA PHE A 66 3.52 -12.94 -0.66
C PHE A 66 2.44 -14.00 -0.51
N LYS A 67 1.21 -13.67 -0.88
CA LYS A 67 0.10 -14.62 -0.82
C LYS A 67 0.32 -15.81 -1.74
N ALA A 68 0.82 -15.58 -2.95
CA ALA A 68 1.12 -16.65 -3.89
C ALA A 68 2.21 -17.56 -3.35
N SER A 69 3.19 -17.01 -2.63
CA SER A 69 4.28 -17.79 -2.05
C SER A 69 3.84 -18.63 -0.86
N SER A 70 2.69 -18.32 -0.26
CA SER A 70 2.18 -19.04 0.92
C SER A 70 1.52 -20.37 0.55
N PHE A 71 1.24 -20.59 -0.70
CA PHE A 71 0.66 -21.83 -1.19
C PHE A 71 1.75 -22.70 -1.80
#